data_b27112873027f6f1c9ba7fa00e17b5de
#
_entry.id   b27112873027f6f1c9ba7fa00e17b5de
#
_cell.length_a   1.000
_cell.length_b   1.000
_cell.length_c   1.000
_cell.angle_alpha   90.00
_cell.angle_beta   90.00
_cell.angle_gamma   90.00
#
_symmetry.space_group_name_H-M   'P 1'
#
loop_
_entity.id
_entity.type
_entity.pdbx_description
1 polymer ?
#
loop_
_entity_poly.entity_id
_entity_poly.type
_entity_poly.pdbx_seq_one_letter_code
_entity_poly.pdbx_strand_id
1 'polypeptide(L)'
;MAEVYTFRVRLCELKNVIWRDIEITSVSSVAKLGYAVLAAFDSTANHLFNIRFKGRRYEIMFDEDDFFGEPVFDPVHTKLSALKLKVGNRLSMEYDYGAGWEFEIKLLSITRMERGRGRHYPYVAGGKGKGIIEDTSPYELAEIIEKTNKDGTLPKITDGYSGEETVWDYRNFDMAYCNMFFKNDVLGIQTAYEMYE
;
A
#
# COMPACT_ATOMS: atom_id res chain seq x y z
N MET A 1 -20.90 -7.91 13.28
CA MET A 1 -21.15 -6.83 12.31
C MET A 1 -19.82 -6.41 11.74
N ALA A 2 -19.74 -6.06 10.45
CA ALA A 2 -18.50 -5.58 9.88
C ALA A 2 -18.13 -4.19 10.44
N GLU A 3 -16.84 -3.97 10.62
CA GLU A 3 -16.26 -2.71 11.07
C GLU A 3 -15.45 -2.09 9.94
N VAL A 4 -15.19 -0.81 10.01
CA VAL A 4 -14.26 -0.09 9.14
C VAL A 4 -13.02 0.24 9.96
N TYR A 5 -11.89 -0.15 9.43
CA TYR A 5 -10.58 0.17 9.96
C TYR A 5 -10.00 1.33 9.16
N THR A 6 -9.55 2.37 9.85
CA THR A 6 -8.78 3.46 9.25
C THR A 6 -7.32 3.26 9.58
N PHE A 7 -6.51 3.02 8.56
CA PHE A 7 -5.07 2.87 8.70
C PHE A 7 -4.35 4.11 8.19
N ARG A 8 -3.39 4.65 8.97
CA ARG A 8 -2.34 5.54 8.49
C ARG A 8 -1.22 4.68 7.94
N VAL A 9 -0.94 4.82 6.65
CA VAL A 9 0.18 4.18 5.96
C VAL A 9 1.23 5.23 5.65
N ARG A 10 2.50 4.93 5.92
CA ARG A 10 3.65 5.81 5.70
C ARG A 10 4.80 5.03 5.10
N LEU A 11 5.49 5.63 4.15
CA LEU A 11 6.82 5.16 3.74
C LEU A 11 7.80 5.36 4.90
N CYS A 12 8.56 4.33 5.28
CA CYS A 12 9.41 4.36 6.48
C CYS A 12 10.47 5.46 6.40
N GLU A 13 11.11 5.66 5.23
CA GLU A 13 12.13 6.69 5.01
C GLU A 13 11.53 8.10 4.90
N LEU A 14 10.25 8.23 4.51
CA LEU A 14 9.59 9.49 4.19
C LEU A 14 8.31 9.72 5.01
N LYS A 15 8.29 9.30 6.26
CA LYS A 15 7.10 9.24 7.16
C LYS A 15 6.26 10.51 7.22
N ASN A 16 6.88 11.68 7.11
CA ASN A 16 6.19 12.96 7.22
C ASN A 16 5.94 13.62 5.86
N VAL A 17 6.50 13.04 4.80
CA VAL A 17 6.42 13.57 3.44
C VAL A 17 5.35 12.87 2.64
N ILE A 18 5.34 11.53 2.67
CA ILE A 18 4.42 10.71 1.88
C ILE A 18 3.65 9.76 2.81
N TRP A 19 2.32 9.90 2.84
CA TRP A 19 1.45 9.06 3.65
C TRP A 19 0.01 9.03 3.11
N ARG A 20 -0.75 7.99 3.49
CA ARG A 20 -2.18 7.83 3.19
C ARG A 20 -2.95 7.38 4.42
N ASP A 21 -4.19 7.85 4.55
CA ASP A 21 -5.20 7.24 5.42
C ASP A 21 -6.13 6.39 4.57
N ILE A 22 -6.09 5.08 4.81
CA ILE A 22 -6.87 4.10 4.05
C ILE A 22 -7.96 3.53 4.94
N GLU A 23 -9.20 3.64 4.49
CA GLU A 23 -10.35 2.99 5.11
C GLU A 23 -10.67 1.69 4.40
N ILE A 24 -10.76 0.61 5.17
CA ILE A 24 -11.03 -0.73 4.64
C ILE A 24 -11.90 -1.51 5.63
N THR A 25 -12.73 -2.43 5.13
CA THR A 25 -13.60 -3.22 6.00
C THR A 25 -12.84 -4.32 6.75
N SER A 26 -13.22 -4.60 7.98
CA SER A 26 -12.62 -5.68 8.79
C SER A 26 -12.79 -7.08 8.20
N VAL A 27 -13.73 -7.25 7.27
CA VAL A 27 -13.94 -8.53 6.55
C VAL A 27 -13.08 -8.68 5.30
N SER A 28 -12.36 -7.64 4.91
CA SER A 28 -11.37 -7.71 3.83
C SER A 28 -10.19 -8.59 4.26
N SER A 29 -9.51 -9.17 3.27
CA SER A 29 -8.31 -9.97 3.52
C SER A 29 -7.10 -9.10 3.87
N VAL A 30 -6.06 -9.74 4.43
CA VAL A 30 -4.76 -9.10 4.65
C VAL A 30 -4.13 -8.73 3.31
N ALA A 31 -4.24 -9.60 2.30
CA ALA A 31 -3.78 -9.31 0.94
C ALA A 31 -4.44 -8.05 0.38
N LYS A 32 -5.76 -7.90 0.55
CA LYS A 32 -6.49 -6.72 0.07
C LYS A 32 -6.02 -5.41 0.72
N LEU A 33 -5.55 -5.45 1.96
CA LEU A 33 -4.89 -4.30 2.58
C LEU A 33 -3.58 -3.97 1.84
N GLY A 34 -2.77 -4.97 1.51
CA GLY A 34 -1.55 -4.80 0.71
C GLY A 34 -1.83 -4.19 -0.66
N TYR A 35 -2.82 -4.72 -1.39
CA TYR A 35 -3.25 -4.17 -2.69
C TYR A 35 -3.70 -2.72 -2.57
N ALA A 36 -4.44 -2.38 -1.51
CA ALA A 36 -4.87 -1.02 -1.25
C ALA A 36 -3.68 -0.09 -0.91
N VAL A 37 -2.64 -0.59 -0.24
CA VAL A 37 -1.41 0.19 -0.02
C VAL A 37 -0.71 0.44 -1.35
N LEU A 38 -0.45 -0.60 -2.15
CA LEU A 38 0.23 -0.46 -3.44
C LEU A 38 -0.51 0.53 -4.36
N ALA A 39 -1.83 0.37 -4.54
CA ALA A 39 -2.63 1.29 -5.35
C ALA A 39 -2.59 2.73 -4.82
N ALA A 40 -2.65 2.93 -3.50
CA ALA A 40 -2.65 4.27 -2.90
C ALA A 40 -1.29 4.99 -3.02
N PHE A 41 -0.21 4.25 -3.27
CA PHE A 41 1.13 4.79 -3.44
C PHE A 41 1.63 4.73 -4.89
N ASP A 42 0.71 4.67 -5.85
CA ASP A 42 0.96 4.72 -7.30
C ASP A 42 1.91 3.60 -7.80
N SER A 43 1.95 2.45 -7.10
CA SER A 43 2.76 1.31 -7.49
C SER A 43 2.13 0.54 -8.66
N THR A 44 2.96 0.05 -9.58
CA THR A 44 2.56 -0.88 -10.64
C THR A 44 2.30 -2.29 -10.14
N ALA A 45 2.71 -2.59 -8.90
CA ALA A 45 2.52 -3.87 -8.23
C ALA A 45 3.11 -5.08 -8.99
N ASN A 46 4.27 -4.89 -9.61
CA ASN A 46 4.97 -5.92 -10.40
C ASN A 46 5.91 -6.80 -9.57
N HIS A 47 6.07 -6.53 -8.26
CA HIS A 47 6.97 -7.23 -7.34
C HIS A 47 6.20 -7.85 -6.18
N LEU A 48 6.83 -8.78 -5.46
CA LEU A 48 6.26 -9.42 -4.28
C LEU A 48 6.15 -8.44 -3.11
N PHE A 49 5.21 -8.71 -2.22
CA PHE A 49 5.11 -8.03 -0.94
C PHE A 49 4.77 -9.00 0.20
N ASN A 50 5.14 -8.62 1.41
CA ASN A 50 4.65 -9.26 2.62
C ASN A 50 4.08 -8.23 3.60
N ILE A 51 3.17 -8.69 4.47
CA ILE A 51 2.70 -7.92 5.63
C ILE A 51 3.06 -8.67 6.89
N ARG A 52 3.62 -7.96 7.89
CA ARG A 52 3.99 -8.56 9.17
C ARG A 52 3.18 -7.99 10.33
N PHE A 53 2.73 -8.86 11.20
CA PHE A 53 2.07 -8.48 12.45
C PHE A 53 2.35 -9.49 13.56
N LYS A 54 2.86 -9.03 14.69
CA LYS A 54 3.17 -9.86 15.89
C LYS A 54 4.02 -11.10 15.55
N GLY A 55 5.07 -10.93 14.76
CA GLY A 55 5.97 -12.00 14.38
C GLY A 55 5.41 -12.96 13.33
N ARG A 56 4.23 -12.70 12.77
CA ARG A 56 3.67 -13.46 11.66
C ARG A 56 3.90 -12.73 10.36
N ARG A 57 4.37 -13.46 9.33
CA ARG A 57 4.54 -13.00 7.97
C ARG A 57 3.38 -13.51 7.13
N TYR A 58 2.67 -12.60 6.46
CA TYR A 58 1.58 -12.88 5.52
C TYR A 58 2.07 -12.56 4.13
N GLU A 59 2.12 -13.56 3.25
CA GLU A 59 2.66 -13.44 1.89
C GLU A 59 2.00 -14.45 0.97
N ILE A 60 1.80 -14.09 -0.31
CA ILE A 60 1.32 -15.02 -1.33
C ILE A 60 2.51 -15.86 -1.76
N MET A 61 2.38 -17.17 -1.64
CA MET A 61 3.37 -18.15 -2.06
C MET A 61 3.03 -18.64 -3.46
N PHE A 62 3.95 -18.55 -4.40
CA PHE A 62 3.77 -19.03 -5.77
C PHE A 62 4.32 -20.44 -5.99
N ASP A 63 5.22 -20.91 -5.11
CA ASP A 63 5.79 -22.25 -5.16
C ASP A 63 5.86 -22.87 -3.75
N GLU A 64 5.60 -24.20 -3.66
CA GLU A 64 5.67 -24.94 -2.38
C GLU A 64 7.11 -25.11 -1.86
N ASP A 65 8.12 -24.92 -2.71
CA ASP A 65 9.54 -25.14 -2.40
C ASP A 65 10.22 -23.98 -1.63
N ASP A 66 9.57 -22.84 -1.46
CA ASP A 66 10.13 -21.68 -0.74
C ASP A 66 10.11 -21.81 0.80
N PHE A 67 10.00 -23.02 1.31
CA PHE A 67 9.83 -23.33 2.74
C PHE A 67 11.13 -23.26 3.58
N PHE A 68 12.16 -22.54 3.12
CA PHE A 68 13.36 -22.30 3.92
C PHE A 68 13.24 -21.00 4.72
N GLY A 69 12.54 -21.04 5.88
CA GLY A 69 12.47 -19.84 6.70
C GLY A 69 11.35 -19.83 7.74
N GLU A 70 10.96 -18.63 8.17
CA GLU A 70 9.84 -18.41 9.08
C GLU A 70 8.51 -18.88 8.49
N PRO A 71 7.57 -19.40 9.30
CA PRO A 71 6.26 -19.80 8.80
C PRO A 71 5.53 -18.63 8.12
N VAL A 72 5.09 -18.85 6.89
CA VAL A 72 4.29 -17.90 6.12
C VAL A 72 2.81 -18.22 6.27
N PHE A 73 1.99 -17.18 6.45
CA PHE A 73 0.56 -17.29 6.59
C PHE A 73 -0.12 -16.75 5.33
N ASP A 74 -1.21 -17.39 4.92
CA ASP A 74 -2.00 -17.02 3.76
C ASP A 74 -2.67 -15.64 3.97
N PRO A 75 -2.32 -14.61 3.19
CA PRO A 75 -2.91 -13.29 3.29
C PRO A 75 -4.27 -13.19 2.57
N VAL A 76 -4.55 -14.04 1.58
CA VAL A 76 -5.73 -13.97 0.73
C VAL A 76 -6.96 -14.45 1.51
N HIS A 77 -6.84 -15.57 2.22
CA HIS A 77 -7.94 -16.14 3.01
C HIS A 77 -7.95 -15.63 4.47
N THR A 78 -6.90 -14.96 4.95
CA THR A 78 -6.88 -14.37 6.29
C THR A 78 -7.57 -13.00 6.31
N LYS A 79 -8.70 -12.89 7.02
CA LYS A 79 -9.42 -11.62 7.19
C LYS A 79 -8.72 -10.71 8.20
N LEU A 80 -8.78 -9.39 8.01
CA LEU A 80 -8.25 -8.40 8.94
C LEU A 80 -8.84 -8.54 10.35
N SER A 81 -10.13 -8.93 10.46
CA SER A 81 -10.78 -9.20 11.75
C SER A 81 -10.13 -10.36 12.53
N ALA A 82 -9.53 -11.34 11.84
CA ALA A 82 -8.86 -12.46 12.46
C ALA A 82 -7.56 -12.05 13.19
N LEU A 83 -6.94 -10.93 12.80
CA LEU A 83 -5.76 -10.40 13.48
C LEU A 83 -6.06 -9.79 14.85
N LYS A 84 -7.35 -9.58 15.17
CA LYS A 84 -7.80 -8.97 16.44
C LYS A 84 -7.07 -7.66 16.74
N LEU A 85 -7.01 -6.78 15.73
CA LEU A 85 -6.34 -5.50 15.81
C LEU A 85 -7.01 -4.58 16.84
N LYS A 86 -6.18 -3.75 17.48
CA LYS A 86 -6.63 -2.69 18.38
C LYS A 86 -6.09 -1.35 17.88
N VAL A 87 -6.81 -0.26 18.12
CA VAL A 87 -6.33 1.08 17.81
C VAL A 87 -4.92 1.28 18.38
N GLY A 88 -4.03 1.82 17.57
CA GLY A 88 -2.61 1.98 17.86
C GLY A 88 -1.73 0.80 17.43
N ASN A 89 -2.28 -0.37 17.07
CA ASN A 89 -1.46 -1.46 16.52
C ASN A 89 -0.79 -1.01 15.22
N ARG A 90 0.42 -1.55 15.02
CA ARG A 90 1.22 -1.34 13.82
C ARG A 90 1.47 -2.67 13.14
N LEU A 91 1.34 -2.65 11.82
CA LEU A 91 1.80 -3.68 10.91
C LEU A 91 2.95 -3.05 10.11
N SER A 92 3.85 -3.87 9.60
CA SER A 92 4.80 -3.47 8.55
C SER A 92 4.45 -4.18 7.26
N MET A 93 4.74 -3.52 6.14
CA MET A 93 4.67 -4.12 4.81
C MET A 93 5.99 -3.83 4.11
N GLU A 94 6.52 -4.83 3.45
CA GLU A 94 7.67 -4.73 2.57
C GLU A 94 7.20 -5.07 1.15
N TYR A 95 7.60 -4.26 0.19
CA TYR A 95 7.28 -4.44 -1.23
C TYR A 95 8.57 -4.29 -2.04
N ASP A 96 8.73 -5.08 -3.08
CA ASP A 96 9.94 -5.16 -3.89
C ASP A 96 11.19 -5.39 -3.04
N TYR A 97 11.50 -6.65 -2.75
CA TYR A 97 12.62 -7.02 -1.88
C TYR A 97 13.98 -6.58 -2.41
N GLY A 98 14.07 -6.31 -3.72
CA GLY A 98 15.27 -5.76 -4.35
C GLY A 98 15.45 -4.27 -4.08
N ALA A 99 14.39 -3.49 -4.20
CA ALA A 99 14.38 -2.05 -3.94
C ALA A 99 14.23 -1.74 -2.45
N GLY A 100 13.52 -2.59 -1.68
CA GLY A 100 13.37 -2.46 -0.23
C GLY A 100 12.37 -1.39 0.19
N TRP A 101 11.21 -1.28 -0.46
CA TRP A 101 10.14 -0.39 -0.06
C TRP A 101 9.49 -0.86 1.24
N GLU A 102 9.63 -0.10 2.31
CA GLU A 102 9.04 -0.38 3.62
C GLU A 102 7.91 0.59 3.97
N PHE A 103 6.79 0.04 4.43
CA PHE A 103 5.62 0.80 4.88
C PHE A 103 5.30 0.48 6.34
N GLU A 104 5.09 1.52 7.14
CA GLU A 104 4.44 1.42 8.45
C GLU A 104 2.92 1.58 8.27
N ILE A 105 2.15 0.62 8.74
CA ILE A 105 0.68 0.62 8.67
C ILE A 105 0.13 0.68 10.10
N LYS A 106 -0.35 1.85 10.55
CA LYS A 106 -0.87 2.06 11.90
C LYS A 106 -2.38 2.15 11.90
N LEU A 107 -3.05 1.32 12.70
CA LEU A 107 -4.50 1.42 12.90
C LEU A 107 -4.84 2.65 13.75
N LEU A 108 -5.55 3.62 13.16
CA LEU A 108 -5.96 4.87 13.78
C LEU A 108 -7.31 4.75 14.47
N SER A 109 -8.28 4.11 13.82
CA SER A 109 -9.64 3.97 14.36
C SER A 109 -10.32 2.69 13.88
N ILE A 110 -11.30 2.28 14.66
CA ILE A 110 -12.25 1.20 14.34
C ILE A 110 -13.63 1.80 14.50
N THR A 111 -14.43 1.80 13.45
CA THR A 111 -15.79 2.33 13.45
C THR A 111 -16.77 1.27 12.97
N ARG A 112 -18.03 1.41 13.35
CA ARG A 112 -19.07 0.51 12.86
C ARG A 112 -19.40 0.83 11.41
N MET A 113 -19.40 -0.18 10.55
CA MET A 113 -19.81 -0.01 9.17
C MET A 113 -21.28 0.31 9.06
N GLU A 114 -21.64 1.38 8.37
CA GLU A 114 -23.03 1.70 8.06
C GLU A 114 -23.62 0.68 7.10
N ARG A 115 -24.91 0.37 7.30
CA ARG A 115 -25.63 -0.60 6.45
C ARG A 115 -25.66 -0.10 5.00
N GLY A 116 -25.27 -0.97 4.06
CA GLY A 116 -25.26 -0.65 2.62
C GLY A 116 -23.98 0.04 2.12
N ARG A 117 -23.08 0.48 3.01
CA ARG A 117 -21.84 1.17 2.63
C ARG A 117 -20.64 0.27 2.32
N GLY A 118 -20.78 -1.06 2.34
CA GLY A 118 -19.68 -1.98 2.09
C GLY A 118 -18.95 -1.77 0.75
N ARG A 119 -19.69 -1.36 -0.29
CA ARG A 119 -19.13 -1.07 -1.63
C ARG A 119 -18.35 0.23 -1.72
N HIS A 120 -18.40 1.07 -0.68
CA HIS A 120 -17.61 2.30 -0.62
C HIS A 120 -16.12 2.00 -0.41
N TYR A 121 -15.79 0.91 0.26
CA TYR A 121 -14.42 0.55 0.66
C TYR A 121 -13.74 -0.42 -0.34
N PRO A 122 -12.40 -0.39 -0.48
CA PRO A 122 -11.49 0.52 0.22
C PRO A 122 -11.63 1.96 -0.27
N TYR A 123 -11.18 2.92 0.55
CA TYR A 123 -11.28 4.36 0.26
C TYR A 123 -10.08 5.10 0.88
N VAL A 124 -9.53 6.09 0.17
CA VAL A 124 -8.46 6.95 0.69
C VAL A 124 -9.11 8.17 1.34
N ALA A 125 -9.06 8.25 2.68
CA ALA A 125 -9.68 9.30 3.48
C ALA A 125 -8.78 10.52 3.70
N GLY A 126 -7.49 10.40 3.40
CA GLY A 126 -6.52 11.49 3.51
C GLY A 126 -5.17 11.07 2.96
N GLY A 127 -4.31 12.06 2.71
CA GLY A 127 -2.99 11.78 2.20
C GLY A 127 -2.15 13.02 2.01
N LYS A 128 -0.86 12.80 1.78
CA LYS A 128 0.11 13.82 1.43
C LYS A 128 1.22 13.18 0.59
N GLY A 129 1.72 13.95 -0.35
CA GLY A 129 2.80 13.55 -1.23
C GLY A 129 2.36 12.57 -2.32
N LYS A 130 3.07 12.55 -3.44
CA LYS A 130 2.88 11.59 -4.51
C LYS A 130 3.44 10.23 -4.08
N GLY A 131 3.05 9.16 -4.75
CA GLY A 131 3.46 7.80 -4.43
C GLY A 131 4.94 7.49 -4.68
N ILE A 132 5.24 6.22 -4.82
CA ILE A 132 6.59 5.76 -5.15
C ILE A 132 6.90 5.98 -6.64
N ILE A 133 8.18 5.92 -6.99
CA ILE A 133 8.63 5.80 -8.37
C ILE A 133 9.16 4.37 -8.52
N GLU A 134 8.54 3.60 -9.41
CA GLU A 134 8.99 2.23 -9.68
C GLU A 134 10.45 2.22 -10.17
N ASP A 135 11.12 1.09 -10.02
CA ASP A 135 12.52 0.89 -10.37
C ASP A 135 13.51 1.84 -9.63
N THR A 136 13.06 2.48 -8.53
CA THR A 136 13.91 3.24 -7.62
C THR A 136 13.85 2.65 -6.22
N SER A 137 14.81 3.04 -5.38
CA SER A 137 14.82 2.71 -3.96
C SER A 137 14.24 3.84 -3.09
N PRO A 138 13.84 3.58 -1.83
CA PRO A 138 13.45 4.62 -0.89
C PRO A 138 14.51 5.72 -0.70
N TYR A 139 15.79 5.35 -0.78
CA TYR A 139 16.92 6.29 -0.64
C TYR A 139 17.02 7.22 -1.85
N GLU A 140 16.93 6.67 -3.08
CA GLU A 140 16.92 7.47 -4.30
C GLU A 140 15.73 8.43 -4.33
N LEU A 141 14.55 7.97 -3.90
CA LEU A 141 13.37 8.83 -3.78
C LEU A 141 13.60 9.96 -2.77
N ALA A 142 14.26 9.67 -1.64
CA ALA A 142 14.60 10.68 -0.64
C ALA A 142 15.58 11.72 -1.21
N GLU A 143 16.60 11.31 -1.96
CA GLU A 143 17.56 12.19 -2.64
C GLU A 143 16.87 13.08 -3.68
N ILE A 144 15.94 12.52 -4.47
CA ILE A 144 15.13 13.27 -5.44
C ILE A 144 14.33 14.37 -4.75
N ILE A 145 13.69 14.04 -3.62
CA ILE A 145 12.91 15.00 -2.82
C ILE A 145 13.81 16.08 -2.23
N GLU A 146 14.99 15.70 -1.69
CA GLU A 146 15.94 16.64 -1.15
C GLU A 146 16.44 17.62 -2.22
N LYS A 147 16.80 17.12 -3.40
CA LYS A 147 17.22 17.93 -4.54
C LYS A 147 16.10 18.89 -4.98
N THR A 148 14.86 18.39 -5.08
CA THR A 148 13.69 19.22 -5.41
C THR A 148 13.51 20.35 -4.40
N ASN A 149 13.70 20.08 -3.10
CA ASN A 149 13.60 21.10 -2.05
C ASN A 149 14.74 22.14 -2.12
N LYS A 150 15.92 21.72 -2.56
CA LYS A 150 17.12 22.58 -2.59
C LYS A 150 17.14 23.54 -3.77
N ASP A 151 16.83 23.05 -4.96
CA ASP A 151 16.99 23.81 -6.22
C ASP A 151 15.73 23.92 -7.07
N GLY A 152 14.63 23.32 -6.64
CA GLY A 152 13.34 23.31 -7.38
C GLY A 152 13.33 22.36 -8.59
N THR A 153 14.36 21.56 -8.80
CA THR A 153 14.41 20.62 -9.93
C THR A 153 13.40 19.51 -9.73
N LEU A 154 12.50 19.32 -10.67
CA LEU A 154 11.55 18.23 -10.70
C LEU A 154 12.05 17.14 -11.66
N PRO A 155 12.09 15.87 -11.23
CA PRO A 155 12.46 14.77 -12.09
C PRO A 155 11.38 14.53 -13.15
N LYS A 156 11.82 14.05 -14.31
CA LYS A 156 10.95 13.43 -15.30
C LYS A 156 10.98 11.93 -15.10
N ILE A 157 9.82 11.34 -15.07
CA ILE A 157 9.65 9.89 -15.05
C ILE A 157 8.94 9.45 -16.32
N THR A 158 9.32 8.29 -16.84
CA THR A 158 8.64 7.68 -17.99
C THR A 158 7.54 6.78 -17.47
N ASP A 159 6.31 7.02 -17.93
CA ASP A 159 5.21 6.11 -17.64
C ASP A 159 5.45 4.76 -18.33
N GLY A 160 5.44 3.68 -17.53
CA GLY A 160 5.78 2.33 -18.00
C GLY A 160 4.80 1.74 -19.02
N TYR A 161 3.58 2.31 -19.14
CA TYR A 161 2.57 1.85 -20.08
C TYR A 161 2.53 2.67 -21.36
N SER A 162 2.55 3.99 -21.24
CA SER A 162 2.45 4.90 -22.39
C SER A 162 3.80 5.25 -23.01
N GLY A 163 4.89 5.10 -22.24
CA GLY A 163 6.22 5.60 -22.62
C GLY A 163 6.34 7.12 -22.58
N GLU A 164 5.32 7.84 -22.10
CA GLU A 164 5.34 9.28 -22.01
C GLU A 164 6.17 9.76 -20.82
N GLU A 165 6.98 10.82 -21.04
CA GLU A 165 7.66 11.52 -19.96
C GLU A 165 6.71 12.47 -19.24
N THR A 166 6.57 12.30 -17.94
CA THR A 166 5.80 13.20 -17.06
C THR A 166 6.69 13.81 -15.99
N VAL A 167 6.36 15.04 -15.58
CA VAL A 167 7.04 15.67 -14.44
C VAL A 167 6.48 15.08 -13.16
N TRP A 168 7.38 14.51 -12.33
CA TRP A 168 7.01 13.99 -11.03
C TRP A 168 7.29 15.04 -9.94
N ASP A 169 6.23 15.50 -9.30
CA ASP A 169 6.33 16.42 -8.16
C ASP A 169 5.76 15.72 -6.91
N TYR A 170 6.64 15.39 -5.97
CA TYR A 170 6.28 14.68 -4.74
C TYR A 170 5.22 15.41 -3.89
N ARG A 171 5.03 16.72 -4.08
CA ARG A 171 4.06 17.55 -3.35
C ARG A 171 2.63 17.34 -3.84
N ASN A 172 2.48 16.83 -5.06
CA ASN A 172 1.18 16.66 -5.70
C ASN A 172 0.49 15.37 -5.24
N PHE A 173 -0.55 15.54 -4.46
CA PHE A 173 -1.49 14.47 -4.14
C PHE A 173 -2.92 15.00 -4.25
N ASP A 174 -3.67 14.46 -5.18
CA ASP A 174 -5.11 14.75 -5.35
C ASP A 174 -5.92 13.54 -4.87
N MET A 175 -6.56 13.69 -3.70
CA MET A 175 -7.36 12.64 -3.09
C MET A 175 -8.61 12.31 -3.92
N ALA A 176 -9.22 13.28 -4.59
CA ALA A 176 -10.40 13.05 -5.40
C ALA A 176 -10.05 12.23 -6.65
N TYR A 177 -8.96 12.60 -7.30
CA TYR A 177 -8.42 11.88 -8.44
C TYR A 177 -8.01 10.45 -8.05
N CYS A 178 -7.27 10.29 -6.95
CA CYS A 178 -6.90 8.97 -6.44
C CYS A 178 -8.16 8.10 -6.24
N ASN A 179 -9.17 8.58 -5.53
CA ASN A 179 -10.38 7.80 -5.25
C ASN A 179 -11.25 7.52 -6.49
N MET A 180 -11.07 8.25 -7.59
CA MET A 180 -11.79 8.00 -8.85
C MET A 180 -11.43 6.60 -9.41
N PHE A 181 -10.17 6.21 -9.32
CA PHE A 181 -9.64 4.95 -9.87
C PHE A 181 -9.33 3.91 -8.80
N PHE A 182 -9.11 4.31 -7.55
CA PHE A 182 -8.57 3.49 -6.47
C PHE A 182 -9.14 2.08 -6.34
N LYS A 183 -10.46 1.91 -6.43
CA LYS A 183 -11.07 0.57 -6.31
C LYS A 183 -10.80 -0.30 -7.53
N ASN A 184 -10.71 0.29 -8.70
CA ASN A 184 -10.39 -0.43 -9.93
C ASN A 184 -8.92 -0.84 -9.91
N ASP A 185 -8.03 0.04 -9.43
CA ASP A 185 -6.60 -0.24 -9.29
C ASP A 185 -6.39 -1.36 -8.27
N VAL A 186 -7.05 -1.29 -7.11
CA VAL A 186 -7.03 -2.38 -6.11
C VAL A 186 -7.53 -3.71 -6.69
N LEU A 187 -8.58 -3.68 -7.51
CA LEU A 187 -9.10 -4.89 -8.16
C LEU A 187 -8.14 -5.42 -9.23
N GLY A 188 -7.52 -4.53 -10.00
CA GLY A 188 -6.51 -4.90 -11.01
C GLY A 188 -5.31 -5.58 -10.35
N ILE A 189 -4.77 -4.97 -9.28
CA ILE A 189 -3.67 -5.54 -8.50
C ILE A 189 -4.08 -6.88 -7.89
N GLN A 190 -5.25 -6.98 -7.28
CA GLN A 190 -5.79 -8.24 -6.76
C GLN A 190 -5.82 -9.31 -7.84
N THR A 191 -6.34 -8.99 -9.01
CA THR A 191 -6.42 -9.95 -10.12
C THR A 191 -5.01 -10.42 -10.54
N ALA A 192 -4.05 -9.52 -10.64
CA ALA A 192 -2.68 -9.86 -11.04
C ALA A 192 -1.99 -10.81 -10.05
N TYR A 193 -2.19 -10.59 -8.73
CA TYR A 193 -1.57 -11.46 -7.70
C TYR A 193 -2.31 -12.78 -7.50
N GLU A 194 -3.63 -12.82 -7.68
CA GLU A 194 -4.45 -14.00 -7.38
C GLU A 194 -4.76 -14.85 -8.64
N MET A 195 -4.28 -14.46 -9.85
CA MET A 195 -4.48 -15.24 -11.09
C MET A 195 -3.75 -16.59 -11.12
N TYR A 196 -2.82 -16.82 -10.23
CA TYR A 196 -1.97 -18.01 -10.17
C TYR A 196 -2.26 -18.91 -8.97
N GLU A 197 -3.34 -18.63 -8.21
CA GLU A 197 -3.90 -19.54 -7.22
C GLU A 197 -4.91 -20.50 -7.92
#